data_2ed2bf61295729624c211fff70efce29
#
_entry.id   2ed2bf61295729624c211fff70efce29
#
_cell.length_a   1.000
_cell.length_b   1.000
_cell.length_c   1.000
_cell.angle_alpha   90.00
_cell.angle_beta   90.00
_cell.angle_gamma   90.00
#
_symmetry.space_group_name_H-M   'P 1'
#
loop_
_entity.id
_entity.type
_entity.pdbx_description
1 polymer ?
#
loop_
_entity_poly.entity_id
_entity_poly.type
_entity_poly.pdbx_seq_one_letter_code
_entity_poly.pdbx_strand_id
1 'polypeptide(L)'
;MDKQESLQDKFGKLFNNLTSIPKKLADAVEEGLKETPNLLCVQDGVLNFELIEEDVRRIQRDMKARGDKVLGSQLILDDELDLMEIRTYTERGDKTFVNTIDAKVKRVTNIPSEIFEELQKKGRVELSLKF
;
A
#
# COMPACT_ATOMS: atom_id res chain seq x y z
N MET A 1 -20.92 -4.73 -24.70
CA MET A 1 -20.93 -3.45 -23.99
C MET A 1 -19.81 -3.46 -22.98
N ASP A 2 -18.82 -2.63 -23.20
CA ASP A 2 -17.67 -2.57 -22.32
C ASP A 2 -18.06 -1.87 -21.03
N LYS A 3 -18.04 -2.62 -19.96
CA LYS A 3 -18.25 -2.03 -18.66
C LYS A 3 -16.91 -1.58 -18.11
N GLN A 4 -16.73 -0.28 -18.03
CA GLN A 4 -15.61 0.22 -17.26
C GLN A 4 -15.84 -0.12 -15.81
N GLU A 5 -14.84 -0.70 -15.19
CA GLU A 5 -14.90 -0.95 -13.76
C GLU A 5 -14.98 0.38 -13.02
N SER A 6 -15.93 0.50 -12.10
CA SER A 6 -15.95 1.64 -11.20
C SER A 6 -14.74 1.58 -10.28
N LEU A 7 -14.38 2.72 -9.68
CA LEU A 7 -13.30 2.73 -8.70
C LEU A 7 -13.62 1.83 -7.50
N GLN A 8 -14.90 1.71 -7.14
CA GLN A 8 -15.32 0.80 -6.07
C GLN A 8 -15.09 -0.66 -6.42
N ASP A 9 -15.33 -1.05 -7.67
CA ASP A 9 -15.09 -2.41 -8.13
C ASP A 9 -13.58 -2.71 -8.10
N LYS A 10 -12.77 -1.78 -8.56
CA LYS A 10 -11.31 -1.90 -8.48
C LYS A 10 -10.86 -2.00 -7.02
N PHE A 11 -11.44 -1.17 -6.15
CA PHE A 11 -11.14 -1.22 -4.72
C PHE A 11 -11.44 -2.59 -4.14
N GLY A 12 -12.61 -3.14 -4.45
CA GLY A 12 -13.00 -4.47 -3.97
C GLY A 12 -12.08 -5.59 -4.44
N LYS A 13 -11.41 -5.41 -5.58
CA LYS A 13 -10.44 -6.37 -6.11
C LYS A 13 -9.05 -6.22 -5.50
N LEU A 14 -8.64 -5.00 -5.18
CA LEU A 14 -7.27 -4.70 -4.74
C LEU A 14 -7.11 -4.72 -3.24
N PHE A 15 -8.14 -4.32 -2.51
CA PHE A 15 -8.05 -4.12 -1.07
C PHE A 15 -9.07 -4.97 -0.32
N ASN A 16 -8.65 -5.48 0.81
CA ASN A 16 -9.55 -6.01 1.79
C ASN A 16 -10.16 -4.83 2.57
N ASN A 17 -11.22 -5.09 3.31
CA ASN A 17 -11.79 -4.09 4.20
C ASN A 17 -10.71 -3.51 5.12
N LEU A 18 -10.99 -2.33 5.67
CA LEU A 18 -10.15 -1.68 6.66
C LEU A 18 -9.87 -2.64 7.80
N THR A 19 -8.77 -3.37 7.72
CA THR A 19 -8.47 -4.40 8.69
C THR A 19 -7.21 -4.07 9.45
N SER A 20 -7.22 -4.40 10.72
CA SER A 20 -6.01 -4.38 11.51
C SER A 20 -5.02 -5.42 10.97
N ILE A 21 -3.74 -5.13 11.12
CA ILE A 21 -2.69 -6.07 10.76
C ILE A 21 -2.82 -7.31 11.64
N PRO A 22 -2.75 -8.54 11.07
CA PRO A 22 -2.70 -9.74 11.90
C PRO A 22 -1.57 -9.65 12.93
N LYS A 23 -1.80 -10.17 14.11
CA LYS A 23 -0.83 -10.13 15.22
C LYS A 23 0.57 -10.57 14.79
N LYS A 24 0.63 -11.61 13.96
CA LYS A 24 1.89 -12.14 13.44
C LYS A 24 2.72 -11.08 12.70
N LEU A 25 2.06 -10.17 12.00
CA LEU A 25 2.73 -9.13 11.23
C LEU A 25 3.03 -7.89 12.06
N ALA A 26 2.33 -7.69 13.17
CA ALA A 26 2.55 -6.54 14.05
C ALA A 26 3.94 -6.56 14.69
N ASP A 27 4.51 -7.74 14.87
CA ASP A 27 5.84 -7.92 15.47
C ASP A 27 6.96 -7.97 14.42
N ALA A 28 6.66 -7.64 13.16
CA ALA A 28 7.65 -7.66 12.10
C ALA A 28 8.75 -6.62 12.35
N VAL A 29 9.98 -7.01 12.08
CA VAL A 29 11.14 -6.13 12.25
C VAL A 29 11.27 -5.23 11.03
N GLU A 30 11.42 -3.94 11.26
CA GLU A 30 11.63 -2.98 10.17
C GLU A 30 12.96 -3.27 9.47
N GLU A 31 12.91 -3.47 8.16
CA GLU A 31 14.09 -3.70 7.35
C GLU A 31 14.22 -2.56 6.34
N GLY A 32 15.36 -1.87 6.35
CA GLY A 32 15.60 -0.80 5.40
C GLY A 32 15.82 -1.32 3.99
N LEU A 33 15.24 -0.65 3.01
CA LEU A 33 15.49 -0.94 1.60
C LEU A 33 16.86 -0.36 1.22
N LYS A 34 17.66 -1.13 0.48
CA LYS A 34 18.96 -0.66 -0.01
C LYS A 34 18.80 0.47 -1.02
N GLU A 35 17.75 0.43 -1.79
CA GLU A 35 17.38 1.47 -2.74
C GLU A 35 15.89 1.74 -2.61
N THR A 36 15.52 3.02 -2.48
CA THR A 36 14.12 3.40 -2.49
C THR A 36 13.63 3.39 -3.93
N PRO A 37 12.70 2.49 -4.30
CA PRO A 37 12.20 2.49 -5.67
C PRO A 37 11.40 3.75 -5.96
N ASN A 38 11.49 4.21 -7.20
CA ASN A 38 10.64 5.32 -7.65
C ASN A 38 9.20 4.82 -7.74
N LEU A 39 8.31 5.53 -7.08
CA LEU A 39 6.89 5.18 -7.10
C LEU A 39 6.23 5.83 -8.31
N LEU A 40 5.54 5.01 -9.11
CA LEU A 40 4.74 5.52 -10.24
C LEU A 40 3.47 6.20 -9.74
N CYS A 41 2.95 5.74 -8.62
CA CYS A 41 1.70 6.26 -8.10
C CYS A 41 1.82 7.65 -7.48
N VAL A 42 3.04 8.12 -7.16
CA VAL A 42 3.24 9.45 -6.59
C VAL A 42 4.16 10.25 -7.49
N GLN A 43 3.65 11.35 -8.06
CA GLN A 43 4.42 12.25 -8.91
C GLN A 43 4.12 13.68 -8.46
N ASP A 44 5.18 14.42 -8.10
CA ASP A 44 5.08 15.82 -7.67
C ASP A 44 4.07 16.04 -6.52
N GLY A 45 4.05 15.11 -5.58
CA GLY A 45 3.13 15.18 -4.44
C GLY A 45 1.70 14.76 -4.76
N VAL A 46 1.42 14.29 -5.96
CA VAL A 46 0.10 13.80 -6.36
C VAL A 46 0.10 12.28 -6.35
N LEU A 47 -0.74 11.70 -5.52
CA LEU A 47 -0.96 10.26 -5.50
C LEU A 47 -2.07 9.89 -6.48
N ASN A 48 -1.74 9.09 -7.49
CA ASN A 48 -2.73 8.49 -8.36
C ASN A 48 -3.05 7.10 -7.83
N PHE A 49 -4.24 6.96 -7.25
CA PHE A 49 -4.63 5.74 -6.56
C PHE A 49 -4.67 4.52 -7.49
N GLU A 50 -4.94 4.72 -8.77
CA GLU A 50 -4.98 3.62 -9.75
C GLU A 50 -3.62 2.97 -10.02
N LEU A 51 -2.52 3.68 -9.75
CA LEU A 51 -1.18 3.17 -10.01
C LEU A 51 -0.55 2.43 -8.83
N ILE A 52 -1.23 2.37 -7.70
CA ILE A 52 -0.72 1.71 -6.50
C ILE A 52 -0.44 0.23 -6.75
N GLU A 53 -1.34 -0.44 -7.46
CA GLU A 53 -1.17 -1.87 -7.77
C GLU A 53 0.14 -2.15 -8.47
N GLU A 54 0.47 -1.35 -9.49
CA GLU A 54 1.70 -1.54 -10.25
C GLU A 54 2.94 -1.42 -9.38
N ASP A 55 2.97 -0.42 -8.50
CA ASP A 55 4.08 -0.22 -7.60
C ASP A 55 4.21 -1.37 -6.60
N VAL A 56 3.11 -1.79 -6.00
CA VAL A 56 3.13 -2.87 -5.02
C VAL A 56 3.56 -4.18 -5.66
N ARG A 57 3.06 -4.49 -6.85
CA ARG A 57 3.46 -5.71 -7.56
C ARG A 57 4.95 -5.71 -7.89
N ARG A 58 5.49 -4.57 -8.28
CA ARG A 58 6.92 -4.43 -8.55
C ARG A 58 7.75 -4.64 -7.29
N ILE A 59 7.35 -4.01 -6.19
CA ILE A 59 8.03 -4.16 -4.90
C ILE A 59 8.02 -5.62 -4.46
N GLN A 60 6.89 -6.28 -4.54
CA GLN A 60 6.78 -7.68 -4.16
C GLN A 60 7.62 -8.59 -5.05
N ARG A 61 7.66 -8.30 -6.34
CA ARG A 61 8.50 -9.06 -7.30
C ARG A 61 9.97 -8.96 -6.94
N ASP A 62 10.42 -7.75 -6.62
CA ASP A 62 11.82 -7.51 -6.24
C ASP A 62 12.17 -8.27 -4.95
N MET A 63 11.27 -8.31 -3.99
CA MET A 63 11.48 -9.04 -2.75
C MET A 63 11.53 -10.55 -2.97
N LYS A 64 10.67 -11.08 -3.83
CA LYS A 64 10.69 -12.50 -4.21
C LYS A 64 11.99 -12.85 -4.93
N ALA A 65 12.49 -11.94 -5.76
CA ALA A 65 13.76 -12.16 -6.47
C ALA A 65 14.96 -12.25 -5.53
N ARG A 66 14.86 -11.67 -4.33
CA ARG A 66 15.89 -11.80 -3.30
C ARG A 66 15.78 -13.10 -2.50
N GLY A 67 14.75 -13.89 -2.75
CA GLY A 67 14.51 -15.13 -2.02
C GLY A 67 13.58 -14.99 -0.82
N ASP A 68 12.97 -13.81 -0.62
CA ASP A 68 12.04 -13.60 0.47
C ASP A 68 10.64 -14.11 0.10
N LYS A 69 9.94 -14.64 1.09
CA LYS A 69 8.53 -14.98 0.94
C LYS A 69 7.70 -13.74 1.27
N VAL A 70 6.91 -13.28 0.32
CA VAL A 70 6.03 -12.12 0.53
C VAL A 70 4.76 -12.59 1.23
N LEU A 71 4.45 -11.97 2.36
CA LEU A 71 3.24 -12.27 3.14
C LEU A 71 2.08 -11.36 2.78
N GLY A 72 2.34 -10.16 2.31
CA GLY A 72 1.33 -9.20 1.91
C GLY A 72 1.83 -7.78 1.98
N SER A 73 0.99 -6.86 1.57
CA SER A 73 1.29 -5.43 1.61
C SER A 73 0.14 -4.65 2.20
N GLN A 74 0.45 -3.49 2.73
CA GLN A 74 -0.51 -2.58 3.34
C GLN A 74 -0.25 -1.18 2.83
N LEU A 75 -1.33 -0.44 2.55
CA LEU A 75 -1.28 0.97 2.20
C LEU A 75 -1.80 1.79 3.37
N ILE A 76 -1.05 2.80 3.75
CA ILE A 76 -1.44 3.73 4.79
C ILE A 76 -1.46 5.15 4.22
N LEU A 77 -2.58 5.83 4.38
CA LEU A 77 -2.72 7.24 4.04
C LEU A 77 -2.96 8.03 5.32
N ASP A 78 -2.15 9.05 5.54
CA ASP A 78 -2.28 9.93 6.69
C ASP A 78 -2.39 11.37 6.21
N ASP A 79 -3.58 11.93 6.34
CA ASP A 79 -3.89 13.28 5.84
C ASP A 79 -3.23 14.36 6.70
N GLU A 80 -3.10 14.13 8.00
CA GLU A 80 -2.48 15.10 8.91
C GLU A 80 -0.98 15.27 8.63
N LEU A 81 -0.32 14.19 8.25
CA LEU A 81 1.10 14.19 7.97
C LEU A 81 1.42 14.39 6.48
N ASP A 82 0.41 14.49 5.63
CA ASP A 82 0.57 14.51 4.18
C ASP A 82 1.45 13.34 3.72
N LEU A 83 1.19 12.15 4.22
CA LEU A 83 2.05 11.00 4.06
C LEU A 83 1.31 9.78 3.52
N MET A 84 1.96 9.08 2.60
CA MET A 84 1.54 7.76 2.13
C MET A 84 2.66 6.77 2.43
N GLU A 85 2.29 5.59 2.95
CA GLU A 85 3.23 4.50 3.19
C GLU A 85 2.74 3.24 2.50
N ILE A 86 3.67 2.50 1.89
CA ILE A 86 3.44 1.14 1.44
C ILE A 86 4.32 0.24 2.30
N ARG A 87 3.69 -0.64 3.07
CA ARG A 87 4.39 -1.60 3.91
C ARG A 87 4.27 -2.98 3.28
N THR A 88 5.39 -3.63 3.03
CA THR A 88 5.39 -4.99 2.50
C THR A 88 6.02 -5.91 3.53
N TYR A 89 5.28 -6.93 3.91
CA TYR A 89 5.68 -7.90 4.92
C TYR A 89 6.28 -9.12 4.23
N THR A 90 7.46 -9.52 4.69
CA THR A 90 8.17 -10.67 4.15
C THR A 90 8.59 -11.61 5.28
N GLU A 91 8.86 -12.84 4.90
CA GLU A 91 9.35 -13.86 5.82
C GLU A 91 10.64 -14.46 5.29
N ARG A 92 11.62 -14.55 6.16
CA ARG A 92 12.91 -15.17 5.85
C ARG A 92 13.27 -16.08 7.01
N GLY A 93 13.24 -17.40 6.76
CA GLY A 93 13.34 -18.38 7.83
C GLY A 93 12.11 -18.31 8.75
N ASP A 94 12.36 -18.11 10.03
CA ASP A 94 11.29 -17.97 11.03
C ASP A 94 11.03 -16.52 11.44
N LYS A 95 11.69 -15.58 10.78
CA LYS A 95 11.56 -14.16 11.08
C LYS A 95 10.71 -13.43 10.07
N THR A 96 9.89 -12.50 10.56
CA THR A 96 9.05 -11.66 9.74
C THR A 96 9.63 -10.25 9.70
N PHE A 97 9.69 -9.69 8.51
CA PHE A 97 10.21 -8.33 8.27
C PHE A 97 9.15 -7.46 7.63
N VAL A 98 9.25 -6.17 7.85
CA VAL A 98 8.44 -5.18 7.15
C VAL A 98 9.36 -4.19 6.45
N ASN A 99 9.06 -3.93 5.17
CA ASN A 99 9.77 -2.94 4.36
C ASN A 99 8.79 -1.81 4.07
N THR A 100 9.12 -0.61 4.51
CA THR A 100 8.25 0.55 4.37
C THR A 100 8.83 1.52 3.35
N ILE A 101 8.00 1.89 2.39
CA ILE A 101 8.30 2.95 1.43
C ILE A 101 7.29 4.05 1.69
N ASP A 102 7.76 5.27 1.88
CA ASP A 102 6.87 6.40 2.11
C ASP A 102 7.09 7.50 1.09
N ALA A 103 6.09 8.35 0.95
CA ALA A 103 6.15 9.51 0.09
C ALA A 103 5.23 10.59 0.63
N LYS A 104 5.63 11.84 0.44
CA LYS A 104 4.76 12.96 0.76
C LYS A 104 3.69 13.11 -0.30
N VAL A 105 2.45 13.25 0.13
CA VAL A 105 1.30 13.35 -0.75
C VAL A 105 0.48 14.57 -0.35
N LYS A 106 0.36 15.52 -1.26
CA LYS A 106 -0.44 16.72 -1.04
C LYS A 106 -1.83 16.61 -1.63
N ARG A 107 -2.01 15.73 -2.61
CA ARG A 107 -3.27 15.55 -3.30
C ARG A 107 -3.41 14.12 -3.76
N VAL A 108 -4.62 13.61 -3.73
CA VAL A 108 -4.94 12.25 -4.20
C VAL A 108 -5.92 12.34 -5.36
N THR A 109 -5.65 11.58 -6.42
CA THR A 109 -6.55 11.46 -7.58
C THR A 109 -6.99 10.02 -7.74
N ASN A 110 -8.15 9.82 -8.35
CA ASN A 110 -8.72 8.50 -8.62
C ASN A 110 -8.88 7.63 -7.38
N ILE A 111 -9.19 8.28 -6.25
CA ILE A 111 -9.46 7.58 -5.01
C ILE A 111 -10.92 7.17 -4.95
N PRO A 112 -11.24 5.91 -4.57
CA PRO A 112 -12.62 5.51 -4.35
C PRO A 112 -13.30 6.36 -3.27
N SER A 113 -14.57 6.69 -3.47
CA SER A 113 -15.28 7.58 -2.57
C SER A 113 -15.34 7.09 -1.13
N GLU A 114 -15.44 5.78 -0.92
CA GLU A 114 -15.46 5.20 0.42
C GLU A 114 -14.15 5.46 1.18
N ILE A 115 -13.03 5.33 0.50
CA ILE A 115 -11.72 5.60 1.09
C ILE A 115 -11.57 7.07 1.38
N PHE A 116 -11.99 7.92 0.45
CA PHE A 116 -11.93 9.36 0.61
C PHE A 116 -12.75 9.83 1.82
N GLU A 117 -13.96 9.29 1.99
CA GLU A 117 -14.81 9.61 3.13
C GLU A 117 -14.16 9.18 4.46
N GLU A 118 -13.59 7.99 4.50
CA GLU A 118 -12.88 7.50 5.69
C GLU A 118 -11.69 8.39 6.03
N LEU A 119 -10.92 8.76 5.00
CA LEU A 119 -9.77 9.63 5.18
C LEU A 119 -10.18 10.99 5.76
N GLN A 120 -11.27 11.55 5.24
CA GLN A 120 -11.77 12.82 5.75
C GLN A 120 -12.29 12.73 7.18
N LYS A 121 -12.96 11.63 7.52
CA LYS A 121 -13.50 11.44 8.87
C LYS A 121 -12.42 11.20 9.92
N LYS A 122 -11.45 10.37 9.59
CA LYS A 122 -10.46 9.87 10.57
C LYS A 122 -9.09 10.49 10.40
N GLY A 123 -8.83 11.16 9.28
CA GLY A 123 -7.51 11.69 8.96
C GLY A 123 -6.49 10.62 8.62
N ARG A 124 -6.86 9.34 8.65
CA ARG A 124 -5.96 8.22 8.40
C ARG A 124 -6.73 7.00 7.92
N VAL A 125 -6.17 6.31 6.95
CA VAL A 125 -6.75 5.07 6.41
C VAL A 125 -5.66 4.02 6.30
N GLU A 126 -5.96 2.80 6.73
CA GLU A 126 -5.08 1.65 6.58
C GLU A 126 -5.81 0.59 5.75
N LEU A 127 -5.20 0.17 4.66
CA LEU A 127 -5.79 -0.78 3.73
C LEU A 127 -4.84 -1.96 3.52
N SER A 128 -5.38 -3.17 3.56
CA SER A 128 -4.62 -4.37 3.22
C SER A 128 -4.82 -4.69 1.75
N LEU A 129 -3.71 -4.92 1.04
CA LEU A 129 -3.74 -5.25 -0.38
C LEU A 129 -3.91 -6.76 -0.56
N LYS A 130 -4.76 -7.15 -1.50
CA LYS A 130 -5.12 -8.57 -1.73
C LYS A 130 -4.09 -9.37 -2.51
N PHE A 131 -3.02 -8.77 -2.91
CA PHE A 131 -2.01 -9.46 -3.73
C PHE A 131 -0.61 -9.29 -3.16
#